data_6609bb19f0495dc47f074e0220a564ee
#
_entry.id   6609bb19f0495dc47f074e0220a564ee
#
_cell.length_a   1.000
_cell.length_b   1.000
_cell.length_c   1.000
_cell.angle_alpha   90.00
_cell.angle_beta   90.00
_cell.angle_gamma   90.00
#
_symmetry.space_group_name_H-M   'P 1'
#
loop_
_entity.id
_entity.type
_entity.pdbx_description
1 polymer ?
#
loop_
_entity_poly.entity_id
_entity_poly.type
_entity_poly.pdbx_seq_one_letter_code
_entity_poly.pdbx_strand_id
1 'polypeptide(L)'
;KLTPDMQMADPLPTRWMKLKKGEYIDYDGIYGRHFVYYRTYAPQGKLLEVGRIGHKLINGTDADEVLVSVQGKILPMLKEDAYSVFYQLPGDSAINRKLEIVILFESKGLHHHTKKIVEDYWGIGLNYVRCGGKELSLEYAYTENERGLNLSKGGGLQEKILPETAELDESLLSWYSYSFTLPEQPRGVWFPYHLRLEHLGNGFIYINGHCIGRCWQKGPQHEYYIPECWLNIGGENHLVVSLCPARDGAEIRGAEIIPVTWVAERRERLVVD
;
A
#
# COMPACT_ATOMS: atom_id res chain seq x y z
N LYS A 1 3.62 7.66 22.78
CA LYS A 1 4.26 6.72 21.84
C LYS A 1 3.54 5.40 21.88
N LEU A 2 3.38 4.79 20.73
CA LEU A 2 2.80 3.46 20.59
C LEU A 2 3.90 2.45 20.31
N THR A 3 3.72 1.25 20.82
CA THR A 3 4.54 0.08 20.50
C THR A 3 3.65 -0.87 19.68
N PRO A 4 4.12 -1.43 18.57
CA PRO A 4 3.30 -2.36 17.81
C PRO A 4 3.01 -3.63 18.63
N ASP A 5 1.73 -4.01 18.69
CA ASP A 5 1.30 -5.27 19.31
C ASP A 5 1.65 -6.45 18.40
N MET A 6 1.66 -6.18 17.09
CA MET A 6 1.92 -7.18 16.07
C MET A 6 2.59 -6.57 14.85
N GLN A 7 3.51 -7.34 14.28
CA GLN A 7 4.08 -7.14 12.95
C GLN A 7 3.98 -8.43 12.17
N MET A 8 3.51 -8.37 10.93
CA MET A 8 3.38 -9.55 10.11
C MET A 8 3.51 -9.25 8.62
N ALA A 9 4.00 -10.22 7.87
CA ALA A 9 3.92 -10.20 6.42
C ALA A 9 2.46 -10.36 5.96
N ASP A 10 2.08 -9.68 4.87
CA ASP A 10 0.77 -9.90 4.27
C ASP A 10 0.71 -11.31 3.66
N PRO A 11 -0.25 -12.15 4.04
CA PRO A 11 -0.43 -13.43 3.37
C PRO A 11 -0.86 -13.21 1.93
N LEU A 12 -0.24 -13.95 1.01
CA LEU A 12 -0.62 -13.89 -0.39
C LEU A 12 -2.10 -14.28 -0.55
N PRO A 13 -2.79 -13.68 -1.55
CA PRO A 13 -4.16 -14.01 -1.84
C PRO A 13 -4.35 -15.51 -2.14
N THR A 14 -5.39 -16.10 -1.59
CA THR A 14 -5.77 -17.50 -1.86
C THR A 14 -6.71 -17.65 -3.06
N ARG A 15 -7.40 -16.56 -3.41
CA ARG A 15 -8.31 -16.51 -4.55
C ARG A 15 -7.79 -15.52 -5.57
N TRP A 16 -7.73 -15.99 -6.82
CA TRP A 16 -7.21 -15.21 -7.94
C TRP A 16 -8.26 -15.12 -9.05
N MET A 17 -8.41 -13.95 -9.63
CA MET A 17 -9.29 -13.68 -10.76
C MET A 17 -8.45 -13.58 -12.04
N LYS A 18 -8.95 -14.09 -13.14
CA LYS A 18 -8.26 -13.97 -14.42
C LYS A 18 -8.44 -12.57 -14.97
N LEU A 19 -7.34 -11.92 -15.32
CA LEU A 19 -7.36 -10.68 -16.08
C LEU A 19 -7.53 -11.04 -17.57
N LYS A 20 -8.56 -10.48 -18.21
CA LYS A 20 -8.73 -10.66 -19.65
C LYS A 20 -7.71 -9.82 -20.40
N LYS A 21 -7.25 -10.36 -21.53
CA LYS A 21 -6.25 -9.68 -22.35
C LYS A 21 -6.79 -8.33 -22.85
N GLY A 22 -6.00 -7.27 -22.62
CA GLY A 22 -6.36 -5.91 -23.03
C GLY A 22 -7.36 -5.22 -22.10
N GLU A 23 -7.73 -5.85 -20.99
CA GLU A 23 -8.52 -5.22 -19.92
C GLU A 23 -7.62 -4.81 -18.78
N TYR A 24 -8.01 -3.74 -18.10
CA TYR A 24 -7.40 -3.24 -16.86
C TYR A 24 -8.33 -3.59 -15.69
N ILE A 25 -7.78 -3.61 -14.48
CA ILE A 25 -8.55 -3.98 -13.28
C ILE A 25 -9.69 -3.01 -12.95
N ASP A 26 -9.63 -1.78 -13.39
CA ASP A 26 -10.70 -0.79 -13.22
C ASP A 26 -11.98 -1.12 -14.00
N TYR A 27 -11.90 -1.89 -15.08
CA TYR A 27 -13.09 -2.42 -15.79
C TYR A 27 -13.94 -3.34 -14.91
N ASP A 28 -13.33 -3.96 -13.91
CA ASP A 28 -14.04 -4.77 -12.92
C ASP A 28 -14.58 -3.94 -11.72
N GLY A 29 -14.58 -2.61 -11.83
CA GLY A 29 -15.10 -1.71 -10.80
C GLY A 29 -14.17 -1.54 -9.60
N ILE A 30 -12.89 -1.84 -9.75
CA ILE A 30 -11.90 -1.77 -8.67
C ILE A 30 -11.30 -0.37 -8.58
N TYR A 31 -12.16 0.60 -8.36
CA TYR A 31 -11.71 1.96 -8.08
C TYR A 31 -11.29 2.11 -6.62
N GLY A 32 -10.24 2.88 -6.37
CA GLY A 32 -9.78 3.19 -5.02
C GLY A 32 -9.15 2.02 -4.27
N ARG A 33 -8.74 0.96 -4.96
CA ARG A 33 -7.93 -0.09 -4.38
C ARG A 33 -6.48 0.37 -4.37
N HIS A 34 -5.85 0.22 -3.22
CA HIS A 34 -4.53 0.76 -2.95
C HIS A 34 -3.42 -0.13 -3.49
N PHE A 35 -3.53 -1.42 -3.17
CA PHE A 35 -2.61 -2.44 -3.61
C PHE A 35 -3.35 -3.55 -4.35
N VAL A 36 -2.74 -3.98 -5.46
CA VAL A 36 -3.22 -5.12 -6.24
C VAL A 36 -2.10 -6.11 -6.41
N TYR A 37 -2.38 -7.35 -6.10
CA TYR A 37 -1.51 -8.46 -6.40
C TYR A 37 -1.80 -8.98 -7.80
N TYR A 38 -0.76 -9.20 -8.59
CA TYR A 38 -0.82 -9.95 -9.83
C TYR A 38 -0.01 -11.22 -9.71
N ARG A 39 -0.48 -12.28 -10.36
CA ARG A 39 0.22 -13.54 -10.45
C ARG A 39 0.36 -13.98 -11.90
N THR A 40 1.53 -14.51 -12.24
CA THR A 40 1.82 -15.10 -13.53
C THR A 40 2.88 -16.18 -13.41
N TYR A 41 3.13 -16.88 -14.52
CA TYR A 41 4.13 -17.94 -14.60
C TYR A 41 5.04 -17.71 -15.80
N ALA A 42 6.35 -17.68 -15.59
CA ALA A 42 7.36 -17.43 -16.61
C ALA A 42 8.52 -18.43 -16.55
N PRO A 43 9.20 -18.67 -17.66
CA PRO A 43 10.44 -19.46 -17.67
C PRO A 43 11.52 -18.81 -16.83
N GLN A 44 12.27 -19.60 -16.08
CA GLN A 44 13.43 -19.13 -15.31
C GLN A 44 14.54 -18.56 -16.21
N GLY A 45 15.45 -17.78 -15.62
CA GLY A 45 16.63 -17.25 -16.30
C GLY A 45 16.35 -16.23 -17.41
N LYS A 46 15.11 -15.79 -17.58
CA LYS A 46 14.69 -14.83 -18.62
C LYS A 46 14.50 -13.43 -18.03
N LEU A 47 14.55 -12.44 -18.90
CA LEU A 47 14.21 -11.07 -18.55
C LEU A 47 12.68 -10.94 -18.47
N LEU A 48 12.21 -10.43 -17.33
CA LEU A 48 10.82 -10.04 -17.10
C LEU A 48 10.70 -8.53 -17.29
N GLU A 49 9.73 -8.13 -18.09
CA GLU A 49 9.34 -6.75 -18.33
C GLU A 49 7.93 -6.53 -17.79
N VAL A 50 7.75 -5.55 -16.91
CA VAL A 50 6.46 -5.18 -16.34
C VAL A 50 6.12 -3.77 -16.81
N GLY A 51 5.13 -3.67 -17.68
CA GLY A 51 4.62 -2.41 -18.21
C GLY A 51 3.66 -1.77 -17.23
N ARG A 52 3.89 -0.50 -16.93
CA ARG A 52 3.06 0.32 -16.02
C ARG A 52 2.09 1.16 -16.83
N ILE A 53 0.90 1.37 -16.27
CA ILE A 53 0.01 2.43 -16.73
C ILE A 53 0.47 3.70 -16.03
N GLY A 54 0.72 4.72 -16.79
CA GLY A 54 1.25 5.98 -16.26
C GLY A 54 2.71 6.16 -16.65
N HIS A 55 3.00 7.39 -17.02
CA HIS A 55 4.37 7.79 -17.33
C HIS A 55 5.14 8.11 -16.07
N LYS A 56 6.42 7.81 -16.10
CA LYS A 56 7.35 8.58 -15.31
C LYS A 56 7.20 10.03 -15.82
N LEU A 57 6.42 10.84 -15.11
CA LEU A 57 6.30 12.26 -15.44
C LEU A 57 7.69 12.87 -15.55
N ILE A 58 7.81 13.92 -16.34
CA ILE A 58 9.05 14.62 -16.70
C ILE A 58 10.00 14.86 -15.50
N ASN A 59 9.48 14.82 -14.28
CA ASN A 59 10.24 14.99 -13.03
C ASN A 59 10.44 13.69 -12.22
N GLY A 60 10.10 12.53 -12.73
CA GLY A 60 10.48 11.24 -12.14
C GLY A 60 9.73 10.79 -10.89
N THR A 61 8.60 11.42 -10.53
CA THR A 61 8.02 11.22 -9.20
C THR A 61 6.73 10.41 -9.14
N ASP A 62 6.01 10.18 -10.24
CA ASP A 62 4.62 9.72 -10.16
C ASP A 62 4.30 8.40 -10.87
N ALA A 63 5.30 7.60 -11.18
CA ALA A 63 5.04 6.26 -11.68
C ALA A 63 4.51 5.36 -10.56
N ASP A 64 3.48 4.56 -10.86
CA ASP A 64 3.03 3.50 -9.97
C ASP A 64 4.19 2.59 -9.59
N GLU A 65 4.24 2.19 -8.32
CA GLU A 65 5.33 1.35 -7.86
C GLU A 65 4.97 -0.12 -8.06
N VAL A 66 5.97 -0.89 -8.48
CA VAL A 66 5.85 -2.29 -8.77
C VAL A 66 6.95 -3.04 -8.04
N LEU A 67 6.57 -4.02 -7.24
CA LEU A 67 7.47 -4.96 -6.61
C LEU A 67 7.23 -6.35 -7.19
N VAL A 68 8.29 -7.07 -7.48
CA VAL A 68 8.22 -8.43 -8.03
C VAL A 68 8.84 -9.42 -7.07
N SER A 69 8.11 -10.47 -6.75
CA SER A 69 8.59 -11.57 -5.92
C SER A 69 8.55 -12.89 -6.68
N VAL A 70 9.56 -13.70 -6.44
CA VAL A 70 9.65 -15.08 -6.94
C VAL A 70 9.99 -16.00 -5.76
N GLN A 71 9.14 -17.00 -5.52
CA GLN A 71 9.34 -17.94 -4.41
C GLN A 71 9.47 -17.25 -3.04
N GLY A 72 8.71 -16.18 -2.81
CA GLY A 72 8.73 -15.41 -1.57
C GLY A 72 9.85 -14.37 -1.45
N LYS A 73 10.76 -14.27 -2.43
CA LYS A 73 11.86 -13.30 -2.42
C LYS A 73 11.60 -12.16 -3.36
N ILE A 74 11.73 -10.93 -2.86
CA ILE A 74 11.64 -9.73 -3.69
C ILE A 74 12.87 -9.68 -4.61
N LEU A 75 12.62 -9.48 -5.89
CA LEU A 75 13.68 -9.32 -6.86
C LEU A 75 14.15 -7.87 -6.91
N PRO A 76 15.47 -7.64 -6.94
CA PRO A 76 15.98 -6.31 -7.22
C PRO A 76 15.61 -5.88 -8.64
N MET A 77 15.15 -4.64 -8.78
CA MET A 77 14.91 -4.04 -10.07
C MET A 77 16.23 -3.91 -10.83
N LEU A 78 16.28 -4.45 -12.04
CA LEU A 78 17.49 -4.39 -12.89
C LEU A 78 17.64 -3.01 -13.54
N LYS A 79 16.55 -2.50 -14.12
CA LYS A 79 16.46 -1.18 -14.76
C LYS A 79 15.02 -0.75 -14.89
N GLU A 80 14.81 0.52 -15.13
CA GLU A 80 13.51 1.08 -15.50
C GLU A 80 13.64 2.04 -16.67
N ASP A 81 12.58 2.18 -17.44
CA ASP A 81 12.38 3.22 -18.42
C ASP A 81 11.08 4.01 -18.14
N ALA A 82 10.64 4.84 -19.08
CA ALA A 82 9.44 5.65 -18.89
C ALA A 82 8.15 4.81 -18.70
N TYR A 83 8.12 3.59 -19.19
CA TYR A 83 6.91 2.77 -19.27
C TYR A 83 7.01 1.43 -18.56
N SER A 84 8.22 0.94 -18.30
CA SER A 84 8.45 -0.42 -17.84
C SER A 84 9.53 -0.50 -16.78
N VAL A 85 9.39 -1.52 -15.94
CA VAL A 85 10.43 -1.99 -15.03
C VAL A 85 10.87 -3.39 -15.43
N PHE A 86 12.15 -3.67 -15.26
CA PHE A 86 12.76 -4.91 -15.72
C PHE A 86 13.43 -5.66 -14.56
N TYR A 87 13.24 -6.97 -14.55
CA TYR A 87 13.77 -7.87 -13.54
C TYR A 87 14.45 -9.06 -14.20
N GLN A 88 15.57 -9.50 -13.63
CA GLN A 88 16.19 -10.76 -14.04
C GLN A 88 15.60 -11.91 -13.23
N LEU A 89 14.88 -12.81 -13.89
CA LEU A 89 14.36 -14.02 -13.23
C LEU A 89 15.51 -14.96 -12.82
N PRO A 90 15.43 -15.56 -11.64
CA PRO A 90 16.44 -16.51 -11.18
C PRO A 90 16.43 -17.80 -12.02
N GLY A 91 17.54 -18.54 -11.91
CA GLY A 91 17.69 -19.86 -12.51
C GLY A 91 18.36 -19.84 -13.88
N ASP A 92 18.46 -21.03 -14.48
CA ASP A 92 19.10 -21.24 -15.76
C ASP A 92 18.05 -21.27 -16.88
N SER A 93 18.23 -20.41 -17.87
CA SER A 93 17.32 -20.32 -19.04
C SER A 93 17.34 -21.58 -19.94
N ALA A 94 18.34 -22.45 -19.80
CA ALA A 94 18.39 -23.73 -20.50
C ALA A 94 17.42 -24.77 -19.90
N ILE A 95 17.02 -24.57 -18.63
CA ILE A 95 16.10 -25.47 -17.94
C ILE A 95 14.66 -24.97 -18.18
N ASN A 96 13.82 -25.84 -18.74
CA ASN A 96 12.41 -25.52 -19.01
C ASN A 96 11.54 -25.63 -17.72
N ARG A 97 11.84 -24.81 -16.72
CA ARG A 97 11.04 -24.69 -15.48
C ARG A 97 10.33 -23.35 -15.47
N LYS A 98 9.06 -23.36 -15.12
CA LYS A 98 8.29 -22.15 -14.87
C LYS A 98 8.38 -21.76 -13.40
N LEU A 99 8.57 -20.49 -13.16
CA LEU A 99 8.50 -19.86 -11.85
C LEU A 99 7.15 -19.19 -11.68
N GLU A 100 6.57 -19.30 -10.51
CA GLU A 100 5.47 -18.44 -10.09
C GLU A 100 6.03 -17.07 -9.74
N ILE A 101 5.42 -16.05 -10.31
CA ILE A 101 5.79 -14.66 -10.12
C ILE A 101 4.60 -13.94 -9.50
N VAL A 102 4.84 -13.30 -8.38
CA VAL A 102 3.86 -12.43 -7.73
C VAL A 102 4.35 -11.00 -7.85
N ILE A 103 3.47 -10.12 -8.28
CA ILE A 103 3.74 -8.71 -8.48
C ILE A 103 2.79 -7.93 -7.57
N LEU A 104 3.32 -7.08 -6.71
CA LEU A 104 2.54 -6.08 -5.98
C LEU A 104 2.58 -4.78 -6.76
N PHE A 105 1.42 -4.26 -7.06
CA PHE A 105 1.21 -2.99 -7.71
C PHE A 105 0.60 -1.99 -6.72
N GLU A 106 1.27 -0.87 -6.50
CA GLU A 106 0.73 0.23 -5.73
C GLU A 106 0.04 1.23 -6.66
N SER A 107 -1.30 1.30 -6.58
CA SER A 107 -2.06 2.28 -7.33
C SER A 107 -1.93 3.67 -6.69
N LYS A 108 -1.57 4.65 -7.49
CA LYS A 108 -1.58 6.07 -7.11
C LYS A 108 -2.87 6.79 -7.47
N GLY A 109 -3.88 6.03 -7.89
CA GLY A 109 -5.17 6.54 -8.33
C GLY A 109 -5.21 6.82 -9.83
N LEU A 110 -6.28 7.46 -10.27
CA LEU A 110 -6.43 7.86 -11.66
C LEU A 110 -5.45 8.98 -11.99
N HIS A 111 -4.67 8.78 -13.02
CA HIS A 111 -3.78 9.82 -13.53
C HIS A 111 -4.60 10.92 -14.17
N HIS A 112 -4.63 12.09 -13.54
CA HIS A 112 -5.31 13.27 -14.09
C HIS A 112 -4.30 14.15 -14.84
N HIS A 113 -4.36 14.12 -16.16
CA HIS A 113 -3.61 15.04 -17.00
C HIS A 113 -4.49 16.06 -17.69
N THR A 114 -4.20 17.32 -17.45
CA THR A 114 -4.78 18.43 -18.19
C THR A 114 -4.24 18.46 -19.62
N LYS A 115 -5.13 18.33 -20.57
CA LYS A 115 -5.12 18.84 -21.96
C LYS A 115 -4.67 17.98 -23.13
N LYS A 116 -3.89 16.94 -23.06
CA LYS A 116 -3.47 16.30 -24.32
C LYS A 116 -3.36 14.79 -24.36
N ILE A 117 -3.60 14.10 -23.26
CA ILE A 117 -3.25 12.69 -23.11
C ILE A 117 -4.47 11.87 -22.66
N VAL A 118 -5.67 12.40 -22.85
CA VAL A 118 -6.92 11.82 -22.35
C VAL A 118 -7.28 10.49 -23.04
N GLU A 119 -6.78 10.25 -24.24
CA GLU A 119 -7.17 9.10 -25.04
C GLU A 119 -6.36 7.83 -24.76
N ASP A 120 -5.14 7.97 -24.18
CA ASP A 120 -4.21 6.84 -24.03
C ASP A 120 -4.00 6.36 -22.58
N TYR A 121 -4.62 6.99 -21.56
CA TYR A 121 -4.24 6.78 -20.15
C TYR A 121 -5.39 6.54 -19.18
N TRP A 122 -6.43 5.93 -19.66
CA TRP A 122 -7.53 5.51 -18.80
C TRP A 122 -7.29 4.07 -18.33
N GLY A 123 -7.01 3.92 -17.05
CA GLY A 123 -6.90 2.61 -16.43
C GLY A 123 -6.08 2.61 -15.16
N ILE A 124 -6.33 1.62 -14.33
CA ILE A 124 -5.56 1.31 -13.13
C ILE A 124 -4.97 -0.08 -13.28
N GLY A 125 -3.68 -0.24 -12.98
CA GLY A 125 -3.05 -1.54 -12.97
C GLY A 125 -1.85 -1.65 -13.92
N LEU A 126 -1.46 -2.87 -14.22
CA LEU A 126 -0.38 -3.15 -15.14
C LEU A 126 -0.87 -3.09 -16.59
N ASN A 127 -0.07 -2.50 -17.46
CA ASN A 127 -0.35 -2.49 -18.90
C ASN A 127 -0.10 -3.86 -19.51
N TYR A 128 1.01 -4.49 -19.16
CA TYR A 128 1.38 -5.83 -19.60
C TYR A 128 2.49 -6.42 -18.73
N VAL A 129 2.65 -7.73 -18.80
CA VAL A 129 3.84 -8.42 -18.29
C VAL A 129 4.38 -9.30 -19.41
N ARG A 130 5.66 -9.17 -19.74
CA ARG A 130 6.34 -9.93 -20.77
C ARG A 130 7.55 -10.67 -20.25
N CYS A 131 7.79 -11.85 -20.79
CA CYS A 131 9.00 -12.60 -20.51
C CYS A 131 9.64 -13.07 -21.83
N GLY A 132 10.88 -12.68 -22.06
CA GLY A 132 11.55 -12.95 -23.32
C GLY A 132 10.79 -12.42 -24.54
N GLY A 133 10.13 -11.27 -24.42
CA GLY A 133 9.36 -10.61 -25.47
C GLY A 133 7.93 -11.18 -25.67
N LYS A 134 7.54 -12.22 -24.94
CA LYS A 134 6.19 -12.80 -25.01
C LYS A 134 5.33 -12.29 -23.84
N GLU A 135 4.13 -11.82 -24.16
CA GLU A 135 3.16 -11.40 -23.17
C GLU A 135 2.63 -12.59 -22.37
N LEU A 136 2.50 -12.42 -21.07
CA LEU A 136 2.05 -13.43 -20.13
C LEU A 136 0.59 -13.20 -19.76
N SER A 137 -0.13 -14.28 -19.47
CA SER A 137 -1.46 -14.20 -18.87
C SER A 137 -1.35 -13.84 -17.41
N LEU A 138 -2.21 -12.95 -16.94
CA LEU A 138 -2.23 -12.46 -15.58
C LEU A 138 -3.48 -12.95 -14.85
N GLU A 139 -3.29 -13.20 -13.57
CA GLU A 139 -4.35 -13.27 -12.58
C GLU A 139 -4.13 -12.12 -11.59
N TYR A 140 -5.19 -11.66 -10.95
CA TYR A 140 -5.10 -10.57 -9.98
C TYR A 140 -5.94 -10.84 -8.74
N ALA A 141 -5.60 -10.18 -7.65
CA ALA A 141 -6.37 -10.16 -6.41
C ALA A 141 -6.08 -8.86 -5.63
N TYR A 142 -7.03 -8.47 -4.80
CA TYR A 142 -6.89 -7.32 -3.91
C TYR A 142 -7.47 -7.67 -2.54
N THR A 143 -6.65 -7.60 -1.52
CA THR A 143 -7.02 -8.02 -0.15
C THR A 143 -6.67 -6.96 0.89
N GLU A 144 -5.78 -6.04 0.55
CA GLU A 144 -5.19 -5.10 1.49
C GLU A 144 -6.23 -4.21 2.18
N ASN A 145 -7.06 -3.50 1.43
CA ASN A 145 -8.02 -2.56 2.01
C ASN A 145 -9.03 -3.27 2.93
N GLU A 146 -9.58 -4.40 2.50
CA GLU A 146 -10.52 -5.18 3.30
C GLU A 146 -9.87 -5.71 4.57
N ARG A 147 -8.63 -6.18 4.46
CA ARG A 147 -7.85 -6.65 5.60
C ARG A 147 -7.55 -5.52 6.58
N GLY A 148 -7.11 -4.36 6.11
CA GLY A 148 -6.85 -3.18 6.95
C GLY A 148 -8.08 -2.74 7.73
N LEU A 149 -9.23 -2.67 7.06
CA LEU A 149 -10.50 -2.37 7.70
C LEU A 149 -10.89 -3.40 8.78
N ASN A 150 -10.65 -4.68 8.53
CA ASN A 150 -11.01 -5.75 9.47
C ASN A 150 -10.04 -5.81 10.66
N LEU A 151 -8.74 -5.73 10.42
CA LEU A 151 -7.73 -5.72 11.48
C LEU A 151 -7.93 -4.55 12.43
N SER A 152 -8.22 -3.37 11.90
CA SER A 152 -8.41 -2.17 12.71
C SER A 152 -9.73 -2.11 13.49
N LYS A 153 -10.62 -3.09 13.34
CA LYS A 153 -11.81 -3.26 14.22
C LYS A 153 -11.52 -4.04 15.51
N GLY A 154 -10.26 -4.36 15.78
CA GLY A 154 -9.91 -5.21 16.91
C GLY A 154 -10.23 -6.69 16.65
N GLY A 155 -10.59 -7.02 15.44
CA GLY A 155 -10.67 -8.40 14.96
C GLY A 155 -9.26 -8.97 14.92
N GLY A 156 -8.78 -9.50 16.05
CA GLY A 156 -7.52 -10.21 16.07
C GLY A 156 -7.53 -11.24 14.95
N LEU A 157 -6.39 -11.45 14.32
CA LEU A 157 -6.18 -12.51 13.35
C LEU A 157 -6.51 -13.86 13.99
N GLN A 158 -7.80 -14.22 13.99
CA GLN A 158 -8.22 -15.61 14.22
C GLN A 158 -7.90 -16.51 13.02
N GLU A 159 -7.44 -15.93 11.92
CA GLU A 159 -6.83 -16.71 10.86
C GLU A 159 -5.44 -17.13 11.33
N LYS A 160 -5.26 -18.45 11.37
CA LYS A 160 -4.01 -19.12 11.69
C LYS A 160 -2.83 -18.30 11.24
N ILE A 161 -2.12 -17.78 12.21
CA ILE A 161 -0.82 -17.15 12.11
C ILE A 161 -0.03 -17.90 11.03
N LEU A 162 0.35 -17.18 10.00
CA LEU A 162 1.38 -17.65 9.09
C LEU A 162 2.60 -18.00 9.94
N PRO A 163 3.37 -18.99 9.55
CA PRO A 163 4.55 -19.40 10.32
C PRO A 163 5.40 -18.16 10.62
N GLU A 164 5.83 -18.04 11.85
CA GLU A 164 6.68 -16.97 12.41
C GLU A 164 7.99 -16.71 11.64
N THR A 165 8.17 -17.34 10.50
CA THR A 165 9.41 -17.37 9.71
C THR A 165 9.37 -16.60 8.40
N ALA A 166 8.29 -15.89 8.06
CA ALA A 166 8.36 -14.95 6.94
C ALA A 166 9.14 -13.71 7.42
N GLU A 167 10.39 -13.61 7.04
CA GLU A 167 11.19 -12.41 7.29
C GLU A 167 10.45 -11.21 6.72
N LEU A 168 10.12 -10.24 7.58
CA LEU A 168 9.38 -9.02 7.19
C LEU A 168 10.07 -8.28 6.04
N ASP A 169 11.39 -8.34 6.02
CA ASP A 169 12.23 -7.70 5.00
C ASP A 169 12.08 -8.29 3.59
N GLU A 170 11.54 -9.51 3.48
CA GLU A 170 11.29 -10.17 2.19
C GLU A 170 9.81 -10.11 1.76
N SER A 171 8.91 -9.52 2.57
CA SER A 171 7.49 -9.45 2.25
C SER A 171 7.17 -8.29 1.30
N LEU A 172 6.26 -8.53 0.34
CA LEU A 172 5.76 -7.50 -0.56
C LEU A 172 4.95 -6.42 0.16
N LEU A 173 4.27 -6.81 1.24
CA LEU A 173 3.46 -5.94 2.08
C LEU A 173 3.54 -6.43 3.52
N SER A 174 3.70 -5.50 4.46
CA SER A 174 3.76 -5.78 5.90
C SER A 174 2.67 -5.02 6.64
N TRP A 175 2.22 -5.60 7.74
CA TRP A 175 1.22 -5.01 8.63
C TRP A 175 1.82 -4.71 9.99
N TYR A 176 1.43 -3.56 10.54
CA TYR A 176 1.76 -3.11 11.88
C TYR A 176 0.45 -2.80 12.61
N SER A 177 0.22 -3.42 13.75
CA SER A 177 -0.99 -3.23 14.55
C SER A 177 -0.65 -2.67 15.92
N TYR A 178 -1.48 -1.77 16.40
CA TYR A 178 -1.34 -1.08 17.69
C TYR A 178 -2.69 -1.00 18.38
N SER A 179 -2.70 -1.28 19.68
CA SER A 179 -3.83 -0.98 20.56
C SER A 179 -3.47 0.17 21.48
N PHE A 180 -4.40 1.07 21.73
CA PHE A 180 -4.20 2.17 22.66
C PHE A 180 -5.52 2.63 23.26
N THR A 181 -5.47 3.19 24.46
CA THR A 181 -6.63 3.73 25.15
C THR A 181 -6.53 5.26 25.17
N LEU A 182 -7.62 5.93 24.84
CA LEU A 182 -7.75 7.36 25.00
C LEU A 182 -8.42 7.68 26.34
N PRO A 183 -7.97 8.73 27.05
CA PRO A 183 -8.64 9.18 28.25
C PRO A 183 -10.00 9.79 27.91
N GLU A 184 -10.92 9.77 28.87
CA GLU A 184 -12.14 10.55 28.78
C GLU A 184 -11.82 12.04 28.67
N GLN A 185 -12.55 12.75 27.83
CA GLN A 185 -12.45 14.21 27.75
C GLN A 185 -13.31 14.84 28.83
N PRO A 186 -12.82 15.89 29.52
CA PRO A 186 -13.63 16.62 30.47
C PRO A 186 -14.90 17.17 29.83
N ARG A 187 -15.99 17.19 30.58
CA ARG A 187 -17.27 17.68 30.07
C ARG A 187 -17.16 19.11 29.53
N GLY A 188 -17.60 19.30 28.28
CA GLY A 188 -17.53 20.59 27.60
C GLY A 188 -16.17 20.98 27.05
N VAL A 189 -15.19 20.07 27.13
CA VAL A 189 -13.88 20.21 26.48
C VAL A 189 -13.82 19.24 25.32
N TRP A 190 -13.37 19.73 24.19
CA TRP A 190 -13.15 18.93 22.99
C TRP A 190 -11.81 19.30 22.35
N PHE A 191 -11.04 18.33 21.99
CA PHE A 191 -9.82 18.50 21.19
C PHE A 191 -9.65 17.31 20.25
N PRO A 192 -9.21 17.57 19.01
CA PRO A 192 -8.94 16.52 18.04
C PRO A 192 -7.65 15.77 18.36
N TYR A 193 -7.49 14.63 17.72
CA TYR A 193 -6.27 13.84 17.79
C TYR A 193 -5.64 13.72 16.41
N HIS A 194 -4.32 13.71 16.39
CA HIS A 194 -3.51 13.38 15.23
C HIS A 194 -2.68 12.13 15.49
N LEU A 195 -2.47 11.35 14.48
CA LEU A 195 -1.42 10.34 14.44
C LEU A 195 -0.17 10.99 13.87
N ARG A 196 0.93 11.01 14.63
CA ARG A 196 2.26 11.24 14.09
C ARG A 196 2.87 9.89 13.76
N LEU A 197 3.30 9.70 12.52
CA LEU A 197 3.86 8.46 12.01
C LEU A 197 5.20 8.74 11.31
N GLU A 198 6.27 8.14 11.83
CA GLU A 198 7.59 8.12 11.21
C GLU A 198 7.80 6.76 10.56
N HIS A 199 7.96 6.73 9.25
CA HIS A 199 8.02 5.48 8.51
C HIS A 199 8.96 5.53 7.30
N LEU A 200 9.39 4.36 6.85
CA LEU A 200 9.91 4.09 5.52
C LEU A 200 8.90 3.21 4.78
N GLY A 201 8.84 3.37 3.46
CA GLY A 201 7.87 2.65 2.64
C GLY A 201 6.57 3.42 2.42
N ASN A 202 5.69 2.82 1.63
CA ASN A 202 4.41 3.40 1.25
C ASN A 202 3.27 2.51 1.73
N GLY A 203 2.16 3.11 2.13
CA GLY A 203 1.04 2.30 2.61
C GLY A 203 -0.18 3.09 3.00
N PHE A 204 -1.02 2.46 3.82
CA PHE A 204 -2.28 3.04 4.25
C PHE A 204 -2.48 2.85 5.75
N ILE A 205 -3.22 3.77 6.34
CA ILE A 205 -3.46 3.87 7.77
C ILE A 205 -4.93 3.63 8.03
N TYR A 206 -5.22 2.71 8.93
CA TYR A 206 -6.57 2.33 9.33
C TYR A 206 -6.75 2.50 10.83
N ILE A 207 -7.91 2.99 11.24
CA ILE A 207 -8.27 3.09 12.65
C ILE A 207 -9.74 2.69 12.85
N ASN A 208 -10.00 1.82 13.81
CA ASN A 208 -11.35 1.39 14.20
C ASN A 208 -12.27 1.04 13.02
N GLY A 209 -11.73 0.40 11.97
CA GLY A 209 -12.47 0.02 10.78
C GLY A 209 -12.60 1.10 9.70
N HIS A 210 -11.81 2.17 9.78
CA HIS A 210 -11.81 3.26 8.81
C HIS A 210 -10.41 3.52 8.26
N CYS A 211 -10.29 3.78 6.97
CA CYS A 211 -9.03 4.23 6.37
C CYS A 211 -8.92 5.75 6.54
N ILE A 212 -7.88 6.21 7.26
CA ILE A 212 -7.68 7.64 7.50
C ILE A 212 -6.77 8.30 6.46
N GLY A 213 -6.02 7.51 5.69
CA GLY A 213 -5.20 8.07 4.64
C GLY A 213 -4.05 7.18 4.21
N ARG A 214 -3.28 7.72 3.30
CA ARG A 214 -2.07 7.12 2.76
C ARG A 214 -0.84 7.66 3.48
N CYS A 215 0.08 6.78 3.83
CA CYS A 215 1.44 7.15 4.19
C CYS A 215 2.36 6.94 2.97
N TRP A 216 3.14 7.98 2.65
CA TRP A 216 3.96 8.00 1.46
C TRP A 216 5.36 8.52 1.78
N GLN A 217 6.38 7.70 1.53
CA GLN A 217 7.76 8.01 1.92
C GLN A 217 8.29 9.32 1.30
N LYS A 218 7.88 9.65 0.09
CA LYS A 218 8.30 10.89 -0.58
C LYS A 218 7.49 12.11 -0.17
N GLY A 219 6.41 11.91 0.57
CA GLY A 219 5.53 12.99 1.01
C GLY A 219 6.07 13.69 2.25
N PRO A 220 5.73 14.98 2.43
CA PRO A 220 6.10 15.71 3.65
C PRO A 220 5.18 15.41 4.82
N GLN A 221 4.12 14.62 4.63
CA GLN A 221 3.10 14.38 5.63
C GLN A 221 3.54 13.29 6.60
N HIS A 222 3.70 13.68 7.86
CA HIS A 222 3.99 12.78 8.98
C HIS A 222 2.91 12.85 10.07
N GLU A 223 1.94 13.76 9.94
CA GLU A 223 0.83 13.91 10.87
C GLU A 223 -0.50 13.75 10.12
N TYR A 224 -1.36 12.89 10.67
CA TYR A 224 -2.63 12.52 10.08
C TYR A 224 -3.74 12.84 11.07
N TYR A 225 -4.67 13.68 10.65
CA TYR A 225 -5.87 13.96 11.43
C TYR A 225 -6.72 12.70 11.57
N ILE A 226 -7.19 12.44 12.77
CA ILE A 226 -8.10 11.32 13.04
C ILE A 226 -9.49 11.90 13.30
N PRO A 227 -10.49 11.61 12.47
CA PRO A 227 -11.87 12.03 12.74
C PRO A 227 -12.36 11.49 14.09
N GLU A 228 -12.84 12.38 14.93
CA GLU A 228 -13.21 12.05 16.32
C GLU A 228 -14.35 11.03 16.39
N CYS A 229 -15.24 11.05 15.39
CA CYS A 229 -16.34 10.08 15.29
C CYS A 229 -15.86 8.64 15.04
N TRP A 230 -14.57 8.45 14.72
CA TRP A 230 -13.96 7.14 14.55
C TRP A 230 -13.16 6.68 15.78
N LEU A 231 -13.04 7.55 16.78
CA LEU A 231 -12.31 7.26 18.01
C LEU A 231 -13.24 6.85 19.15
N ASN A 232 -12.81 5.87 19.92
CA ASN A 232 -13.43 5.50 21.18
C ASN A 232 -12.79 6.33 22.30
N ILE A 233 -13.35 7.52 22.55
CA ILE A 233 -12.89 8.37 23.65
C ILE A 233 -13.26 7.71 24.97
N GLY A 234 -12.30 7.59 25.90
CA GLY A 234 -12.45 6.84 27.14
C GLY A 234 -12.32 5.33 26.96
N GLY A 235 -11.99 4.85 25.78
CA GLY A 235 -11.94 3.43 25.45
C GLY A 235 -10.73 3.01 24.62
N GLU A 236 -10.71 1.73 24.28
CA GLU A 236 -9.68 1.13 23.46
C GLU A 236 -9.90 1.45 21.97
N ASN A 237 -8.79 1.69 21.28
CA ASN A 237 -8.72 1.97 19.86
C ASN A 237 -7.68 1.08 19.20
N HIS A 238 -7.89 0.73 17.94
CA HIS A 238 -7.01 -0.11 17.16
C HIS A 238 -6.52 0.63 15.90
N LEU A 239 -5.22 0.85 15.83
CA LEU A 239 -4.53 1.43 14.69
C LEU A 239 -3.82 0.33 13.92
N VAL A 240 -3.96 0.32 12.61
CA VAL A 240 -3.27 -0.62 11.72
C VAL A 240 -2.65 0.15 10.57
N VAL A 241 -1.42 -0.21 10.21
CA VAL A 241 -0.70 0.38 9.09
C VAL A 241 -0.24 -0.75 8.16
N SER A 242 -0.57 -0.64 6.88
CA SER A 242 0.05 -1.45 5.83
C SER A 242 1.25 -0.71 5.25
N LEU A 243 2.35 -1.41 5.00
CA LEU A 243 3.53 -0.85 4.34
C LEU A 243 4.08 -1.79 3.28
N CYS A 244 4.25 -1.30 2.06
CA CYS A 244 5.10 -1.92 1.07
C CYS A 244 6.51 -1.30 1.10
N PRO A 245 7.58 -2.08 0.89
CA PRO A 245 8.93 -1.56 0.88
C PRO A 245 9.13 -0.62 -0.31
N ALA A 246 9.74 0.52 -0.03
CA ALA A 246 10.38 1.37 -1.02
C ALA A 246 11.85 0.95 -1.19
N ARG A 247 12.65 1.75 -1.88
CA ARG A 247 14.08 1.43 -2.11
C ARG A 247 14.87 1.19 -0.83
N ASP A 248 14.48 1.86 0.26
CA ASP A 248 15.17 1.80 1.56
C ASP A 248 14.49 0.85 2.56
N GLY A 249 13.55 0.01 2.08
CA GLY A 249 12.82 -0.94 2.91
C GLY A 249 11.45 -0.45 3.38
N ALA A 250 10.85 -1.18 4.32
CA ALA A 250 9.59 -0.83 4.99
C ALA A 250 9.77 -0.94 6.50
N GLU A 251 9.54 0.14 7.23
CA GLU A 251 9.73 0.21 8.68
C GLU A 251 8.84 1.29 9.29
N ILE A 252 8.27 1.04 10.45
CA ILE A 252 7.71 2.09 11.29
C ILE A 252 8.70 2.40 12.41
N ARG A 253 9.26 3.60 12.39
CA ARG A 253 10.22 4.12 13.37
C ARG A 253 9.58 4.76 14.57
N GLY A 254 8.36 5.23 14.41
CA GLY A 254 7.60 5.83 15.49
C GLY A 254 6.14 6.01 15.14
N ALA A 255 5.28 5.77 16.13
CA ALA A 255 3.86 6.08 16.07
C ALA A 255 3.43 6.75 17.38
N GLU A 256 2.67 7.82 17.28
CA GLU A 256 2.23 8.57 18.46
C GLU A 256 0.85 9.19 18.22
N ILE A 257 -0.08 9.01 19.15
CA ILE A 257 -1.35 9.73 19.16
C ILE A 257 -1.18 11.00 19.96
N ILE A 258 -1.46 12.15 19.36
CA ILE A 258 -1.21 13.47 19.91
C ILE A 258 -2.52 14.24 19.98
N PRO A 259 -2.94 14.71 21.15
CA PRO A 259 -4.03 15.66 21.24
C PRO A 259 -3.59 17.01 20.65
N VAL A 260 -4.43 17.59 19.81
CA VAL A 260 -4.17 18.92 19.26
C VAL A 260 -4.70 19.97 20.22
N THR A 261 -3.77 20.57 20.96
CA THR A 261 -4.11 21.67 21.84
C THR A 261 -3.86 23.00 21.12
N TRP A 262 -4.92 23.66 20.71
CA TRP A 262 -4.84 25.01 20.15
C TRP A 262 -4.77 26.00 21.30
N VAL A 263 -3.63 26.63 21.49
CA VAL A 263 -3.56 27.89 22.24
C VAL A 263 -3.80 28.99 21.23
N ALA A 264 -5.03 29.47 21.14
CA ALA A 264 -5.32 30.67 20.38
C ALA A 264 -4.70 31.88 21.09
N GLU A 265 -3.55 32.31 20.66
CA GLU A 265 -2.91 33.55 21.16
C GLU A 265 -3.67 34.83 20.77
N ARG A 266 -4.60 34.75 19.81
CA ARG A 266 -5.45 35.87 19.39
C ARG A 266 -6.89 35.40 19.14
N ARG A 267 -7.79 35.86 20.01
CA ARG A 267 -9.20 35.95 19.67
C ARG A 267 -9.43 37.30 18.96
N GLU A 268 -9.34 37.30 17.65
CA GLU A 268 -9.94 38.39 16.88
C GLU A 268 -11.46 38.21 16.95
N ARG A 269 -12.14 39.18 17.54
CA ARG A 269 -13.59 39.26 17.42
C ARG A 269 -13.89 39.57 15.96
N LEU A 270 -14.52 38.62 15.28
CA LEU A 270 -15.25 38.92 14.06
C LEU A 270 -16.41 39.85 14.48
N VAL A 271 -16.28 41.13 14.17
CA VAL A 271 -17.41 42.05 14.17
C VAL A 271 -18.08 41.83 12.82
N VAL A 272 -19.23 41.21 12.81
CA VAL A 272 -20.09 41.13 11.63
C VAL A 272 -20.97 42.36 11.71
N ASP A 273 -20.75 43.35 10.83
CA ASP A 273 -21.63 44.49 10.61
C ASP A 273 -22.91 44.07 9.90
#